data_cae6e69cdee5dc312ce5cb6b67add809
#
_entry.id   cae6e69cdee5dc312ce5cb6b67add809
#
_cell.length_a   1.000
_cell.length_b   1.000
_cell.length_c   1.000
_cell.angle_alpha   90.00
_cell.angle_beta   90.00
_cell.angle_gamma   90.00
#
_symmetry.space_group_name_H-M   'P 1'
#
loop_
_entity.id
_entity.type
_entity.pdbx_description
1 polymer ?
#
loop_
_entity_poly.entity_id
_entity_poly.type
_entity_poly.pdbx_seq_one_letter_code
_entity_poly.pdbx_strand_id
1 'polypeptide(L)'
;MEKRRGDWARPPSSTRRIGDLGAVSLMLVEDSFGDGEALLQRLTMSPHPRVFEIHSIEDWAALVARYPRDARWARRGAWWGSTGLDEKWFIPDYREVARDFDGIHVSVQGYLAVAGEVVEVPGGATVLAGWSPDETFWLTDEIVIDGDTEEWRFDDDENVSGWRHNRL
;
A
#
# COMPACT_ATOMS: atom_id res chain seq x y z
N MET A 1 -6.64 11.44 -26.78
CA MET A 1 -5.29 11.25 -26.17
C MET A 1 -5.33 9.94 -25.41
N GLU A 2 -4.81 8.89 -26.02
CA GLU A 2 -4.91 7.52 -25.53
C GLU A 2 -3.95 7.37 -24.32
N LYS A 3 -4.52 7.12 -23.13
CA LYS A 3 -3.72 6.85 -21.93
C LYS A 3 -2.86 5.61 -22.21
N ARG A 4 -1.55 5.77 -22.17
CA ARG A 4 -0.61 4.66 -22.24
C ARG A 4 -0.98 3.62 -21.17
N ARG A 5 -1.32 2.42 -21.60
CA ARG A 5 -1.48 1.23 -20.76
C ARG A 5 -0.12 0.86 -20.19
N GLY A 6 0.21 1.43 -19.07
CA GLY A 6 1.49 1.20 -18.39
C GLY A 6 1.56 1.91 -17.04
N ASP A 7 0.70 2.89 -16.84
CA ASP A 7 0.61 3.55 -15.55
C ASP A 7 -0.04 2.60 -14.54
N TRP A 8 0.65 2.39 -13.44
CA TRP A 8 0.15 1.72 -12.28
C TRP A 8 -1.06 2.49 -11.77
N ALA A 9 -2.25 2.07 -12.16
CA ALA A 9 -3.43 2.48 -11.45
C ALA A 9 -3.36 1.77 -10.08
N ARG A 10 -2.75 2.42 -9.08
CA ARG A 10 -2.88 1.97 -7.69
C ARG A 10 -4.38 2.02 -7.37
N PRO A 11 -4.93 1.00 -6.72
CA PRO A 11 -6.25 1.11 -6.13
C PRO A 11 -6.29 2.30 -5.17
N PRO A 12 -7.46 2.89 -4.91
CA PRO A 12 -7.61 3.84 -3.81
C PRO A 12 -7.06 3.22 -2.53
N SER A 13 -6.31 4.01 -1.77
CA SER A 13 -5.73 3.49 -0.53
C SER A 13 -6.08 4.35 0.66
N SER A 14 -6.04 3.73 1.84
CA SER A 14 -6.24 4.39 3.12
C SER A 14 -5.27 3.83 4.16
N THR A 15 -5.16 4.56 5.26
CA THR A 15 -4.40 4.18 6.43
C THR A 15 -5.17 4.60 7.68
N ARG A 16 -4.87 4.00 8.80
CA ARG A 16 -5.55 4.35 10.07
C ARG A 16 -5.14 5.72 10.57
N ARG A 17 -6.03 6.32 11.34
CA ARG A 17 -5.74 7.55 12.08
C ARG A 17 -5.26 7.18 13.50
N ILE A 18 -4.23 7.85 13.98
CA ILE A 18 -3.73 7.73 15.35
C ILE A 18 -4.08 9.01 16.12
N GLY A 19 -5.29 9.07 16.65
CA GLY A 19 -5.76 10.19 17.47
C GLY A 19 -5.45 11.55 16.82
N ASP A 20 -4.79 12.43 17.58
CA ASP A 20 -4.40 13.77 17.12
C ASP A 20 -3.09 13.80 16.31
N LEU A 21 -2.42 12.66 16.17
CA LEU A 21 -1.18 12.54 15.36
C LEU A 21 -1.46 12.44 13.87
N GLY A 22 -2.71 12.29 13.45
CA GLY A 22 -3.09 12.17 12.05
C GLY A 22 -3.03 10.74 11.53
N ALA A 23 -2.84 10.59 10.24
CA ALA A 23 -2.78 9.30 9.57
C ALA A 23 -1.42 8.62 9.77
N VAL A 24 -1.39 7.29 9.87
CA VAL A 24 -0.13 6.51 9.97
C VAL A 24 0.81 6.82 8.80
N SER A 25 0.27 7.01 7.60
CA SER A 25 1.05 7.36 6.41
C SER A 25 1.83 8.67 6.53
N LEU A 26 1.43 9.60 7.39
CA LEU A 26 2.22 10.80 7.65
C LEU A 26 3.52 10.51 8.38
N MET A 27 3.53 9.45 9.20
CA MET A 27 4.66 9.13 10.08
C MET A 27 5.54 8.02 9.53
N LEU A 28 4.97 7.10 8.76
CA LEU A 28 5.62 5.88 8.29
C LEU A 28 5.68 5.78 6.77
N VAL A 29 5.63 6.90 6.04
CA VAL A 29 5.85 6.89 4.60
C VAL A 29 7.33 6.61 4.31
N GLU A 30 7.61 5.64 3.43
CA GLU A 30 8.97 5.26 3.08
C GLU A 30 9.64 6.33 2.19
N ASP A 31 8.89 6.86 1.22
CA ASP A 31 9.38 7.83 0.25
C ASP A 31 8.55 9.14 0.35
N SER A 32 8.89 10.02 1.25
CA SER A 32 8.19 11.30 1.40
C SER A 32 8.55 12.35 0.34
N PHE A 33 9.56 12.10 -0.50
CA PHE A 33 10.10 13.03 -1.49
C PHE A 33 10.38 14.45 -0.95
N GLY A 34 10.37 14.63 0.38
CA GLY A 34 10.56 15.92 1.03
C GLY A 34 9.33 16.83 1.00
N ASP A 35 8.16 16.30 0.67
CA ASP A 35 6.92 17.06 0.74
C ASP A 35 6.62 17.46 2.19
N GLY A 36 6.55 18.76 2.43
CA GLY A 36 6.24 19.36 3.74
C GLY A 36 4.75 19.59 3.97
N GLU A 37 3.88 19.21 3.03
CA GLU A 37 2.43 19.41 3.10
C GLU A 37 1.70 18.13 2.71
N ALA A 38 0.59 17.84 3.40
CA ALA A 38 -0.26 16.69 3.11
C ALA A 38 -1.75 17.04 3.26
N LEU A 39 -2.57 16.41 2.42
CA LEU A 39 -4.02 16.52 2.49
C LEU A 39 -4.59 15.16 2.91
N LEU A 40 -5.30 15.14 4.03
CA LEU A 40 -5.99 13.95 4.50
C LEU A 40 -7.50 14.10 4.31
N GLN A 41 -8.12 13.06 3.80
CA GLN A 41 -9.58 12.97 3.68
C GLN A 41 -10.09 11.78 4.48
N ARG A 42 -11.19 12.00 5.20
CA ARG A 42 -11.86 10.91 5.91
C ARG A 42 -12.49 9.98 4.91
N LEU A 43 -12.37 8.70 5.22
CA LEU A 43 -12.97 7.64 4.45
C LEU A 43 -13.94 6.86 5.33
N THR A 44 -15.16 6.63 4.83
CA THR A 44 -16.17 5.79 5.45
C THR A 44 -16.26 4.48 4.69
N MET A 45 -16.30 3.38 5.41
CA MET A 45 -16.38 2.03 4.86
C MET A 45 -17.75 1.42 5.15
N SER A 46 -18.13 0.42 4.37
CA SER A 46 -19.18 -0.52 4.73
C SER A 46 -18.99 -1.08 6.15
N PRO A 47 -20.06 -1.44 6.88
CA PRO A 47 -19.93 -1.93 8.25
C PRO A 47 -19.08 -3.19 8.42
N HIS A 48 -18.96 -4.02 7.37
CA HIS A 48 -18.25 -5.31 7.42
C HIS A 48 -17.51 -5.59 6.11
N PRO A 49 -16.50 -4.79 5.75
CA PRO A 49 -15.71 -5.05 4.55
C PRO A 49 -14.89 -6.33 4.77
N ARG A 50 -14.80 -7.16 3.72
CA ARG A 50 -13.94 -8.33 3.71
C ARG A 50 -12.53 -7.89 3.34
N VAL A 51 -11.64 -7.80 4.30
CA VAL A 51 -10.26 -7.36 4.08
C VAL A 51 -9.32 -8.56 4.27
N PHE A 52 -8.43 -8.77 3.31
CA PHE A 52 -7.34 -9.71 3.46
C PHE A 52 -6.20 -9.03 4.24
N GLU A 53 -5.88 -9.60 5.40
CA GLU A 53 -4.86 -9.05 6.30
C GLU A 53 -3.49 -9.68 6.03
N ILE A 54 -2.44 -8.85 5.94
CA ILE A 54 -1.06 -9.27 5.77
C ILE A 54 -0.28 -8.85 7.01
N HIS A 55 0.07 -9.82 7.85
CA HIS A 55 0.85 -9.65 9.06
C HIS A 55 2.22 -10.33 8.99
N SER A 56 2.43 -11.19 7.99
CA SER A 56 3.63 -12.03 7.86
C SER A 56 4.01 -12.29 6.41
N ILE A 57 5.18 -12.89 6.21
CA ILE A 57 5.65 -13.36 4.90
C ILE A 57 4.70 -14.43 4.34
N GLU A 58 4.19 -15.30 5.19
CA GLU A 58 3.29 -16.38 4.83
C GLU A 58 1.95 -15.86 4.31
N ASP A 59 1.43 -14.78 4.90
CA ASP A 59 0.18 -14.15 4.44
C ASP A 59 0.35 -13.57 3.03
N TRP A 60 1.46 -12.88 2.78
CA TRP A 60 1.78 -12.37 1.46
C TRP A 60 1.96 -13.49 0.44
N ALA A 61 2.72 -14.52 0.79
CA ALA A 61 2.92 -15.70 -0.06
C ALA A 61 1.58 -16.38 -0.38
N ALA A 62 0.71 -16.55 0.62
CA ALA A 62 -0.60 -17.15 0.46
C ALA A 62 -1.51 -16.34 -0.48
N LEU A 63 -1.51 -15.00 -0.36
CA LEU A 63 -2.26 -14.12 -1.25
C LEU A 63 -1.81 -14.29 -2.71
N VAL A 64 -0.49 -14.21 -2.95
CA VAL A 64 0.07 -14.34 -4.30
C VAL A 64 -0.13 -15.75 -4.86
N ALA A 65 0.05 -16.78 -4.04
CA ALA A 65 -0.18 -18.17 -4.45
C ALA A 65 -1.64 -18.45 -4.82
N ARG A 66 -2.60 -17.82 -4.12
CA ARG A 66 -4.03 -17.97 -4.38
C ARG A 66 -4.50 -17.21 -5.62
N TYR A 67 -3.92 -16.04 -5.89
CA TYR A 67 -4.32 -15.16 -6.99
C TYR A 67 -3.11 -14.74 -7.84
N PRO A 68 -2.37 -15.69 -8.45
CA PRO A 68 -1.12 -15.38 -9.13
C PRO A 68 -1.36 -14.67 -10.46
N ARG A 69 -0.70 -13.53 -10.66
CA ARG A 69 -0.57 -12.85 -11.93
C ARG A 69 0.89 -12.78 -12.33
N ASP A 70 1.21 -13.30 -13.52
CA ASP A 70 2.56 -13.22 -14.08
C ASP A 70 2.96 -11.75 -14.32
N ALA A 71 4.04 -11.33 -13.67
CA ALA A 71 4.55 -9.95 -13.72
C ALA A 71 5.93 -9.85 -14.41
N ARG A 72 6.43 -10.91 -15.05
CA ARG A 72 7.77 -10.96 -15.67
C ARG A 72 8.05 -9.77 -16.59
N TRP A 73 7.11 -9.44 -17.46
CA TRP A 73 7.30 -8.36 -18.44
C TRP A 73 7.29 -6.96 -17.83
N ALA A 74 6.56 -6.78 -16.74
CA ALA A 74 6.40 -5.48 -16.10
C ALA A 74 7.46 -5.20 -15.03
N ARG A 75 8.05 -6.26 -14.43
CA ARG A 75 8.85 -6.16 -13.21
C ARG A 75 10.27 -6.71 -13.32
N ARG A 76 10.57 -7.48 -14.34
CA ARG A 76 11.87 -8.14 -14.48
C ARG A 76 13.03 -7.17 -14.29
N GLY A 77 13.01 -6.02 -14.93
CA GLY A 77 14.09 -5.04 -14.85
C GLY A 77 14.20 -4.39 -13.47
N ALA A 78 13.08 -4.00 -12.86
CA ALA A 78 13.07 -3.34 -11.56
C ALA A 78 13.47 -4.32 -10.44
N TRP A 79 12.89 -5.52 -10.42
CA TRP A 79 13.16 -6.48 -9.36
C TRP A 79 14.50 -7.20 -9.53
N TRP A 80 14.96 -7.41 -10.77
CA TRP A 80 16.35 -7.85 -10.98
C TRP A 80 17.35 -6.81 -10.46
N GLY A 81 17.10 -5.53 -10.69
CA GLY A 81 17.97 -4.45 -10.21
C GLY A 81 18.04 -4.37 -8.68
N SER A 82 16.94 -4.67 -7.98
CA SER A 82 16.89 -4.63 -6.51
C SER A 82 17.28 -5.94 -5.82
N THR A 83 17.01 -7.10 -6.44
CA THR A 83 17.25 -8.41 -5.84
C THR A 83 18.45 -9.17 -6.41
N GLY A 84 18.88 -8.82 -7.62
CA GLY A 84 19.91 -9.57 -8.36
C GLY A 84 19.44 -10.92 -8.91
N LEU A 85 18.15 -11.27 -8.78
CA LEU A 85 17.58 -12.56 -9.17
C LEU A 85 16.79 -12.47 -10.47
N ASP A 86 17.00 -13.44 -11.36
CA ASP A 86 16.22 -13.60 -12.60
C ASP A 86 15.16 -14.70 -12.42
N GLU A 87 14.12 -14.35 -11.68
CA GLU A 87 13.05 -15.27 -11.33
C GLU A 87 11.78 -15.05 -12.18
N LYS A 88 10.90 -16.03 -12.12
CA LYS A 88 9.53 -15.86 -12.61
C LYS A 88 8.73 -15.11 -11.54
N TRP A 89 8.50 -13.83 -11.80
CA TRP A 89 7.86 -12.94 -10.85
C TRP A 89 6.34 -12.99 -10.90
N PHE A 90 5.72 -13.02 -9.73
CA PHE A 90 4.26 -12.95 -9.55
C PHE A 90 3.87 -11.78 -8.66
N ILE A 91 2.67 -11.26 -8.91
CA ILE A 91 1.97 -10.31 -8.06
C ILE A 91 0.54 -10.82 -7.84
N PRO A 92 -0.22 -10.33 -6.85
CA PRO A 92 -1.63 -10.63 -6.76
C PRO A 92 -2.39 -10.10 -8.00
N ASP A 93 -3.29 -10.89 -8.56
CA ASP A 93 -4.28 -10.38 -9.50
C ASP A 93 -5.40 -9.70 -8.72
N TYR A 94 -5.33 -8.40 -8.58
CA TYR A 94 -6.30 -7.61 -7.81
C TYR A 94 -7.75 -7.76 -8.30
N ARG A 95 -7.97 -8.11 -9.57
CA ARG A 95 -9.32 -8.36 -10.10
C ARG A 95 -9.89 -9.67 -9.58
N GLU A 96 -9.04 -10.68 -9.47
CA GLU A 96 -9.45 -11.96 -8.89
C GLU A 96 -9.61 -11.85 -7.38
N VAL A 97 -8.71 -11.11 -6.70
CA VAL A 97 -8.82 -10.84 -5.25
C VAL A 97 -10.14 -10.11 -4.94
N ALA A 98 -10.55 -9.16 -5.78
CA ALA A 98 -11.78 -8.37 -5.60
C ALA A 98 -13.08 -9.21 -5.62
N ARG A 99 -13.04 -10.46 -6.08
CA ARG A 99 -14.20 -11.38 -6.00
C ARG A 99 -14.45 -11.90 -4.59
N ASP A 100 -13.38 -12.02 -3.82
CA ASP A 100 -13.40 -12.59 -2.48
C ASP A 100 -13.25 -11.54 -1.37
N PHE A 101 -12.53 -10.45 -1.65
CA PHE A 101 -12.18 -9.40 -0.69
C PHE A 101 -12.46 -8.00 -1.23
N ASP A 102 -12.88 -7.11 -0.35
CA ASP A 102 -13.14 -5.71 -0.68
C ASP A 102 -11.88 -4.87 -0.57
N GLY A 103 -10.88 -5.34 0.18
CA GLY A 103 -9.58 -4.72 0.34
C GLY A 103 -8.48 -5.68 0.74
N ILE A 104 -7.25 -5.17 0.67
CA ILE A 104 -6.05 -5.84 1.17
C ILE A 104 -5.37 -4.84 2.11
N HIS A 105 -5.07 -5.26 3.32
CA HIS A 105 -4.37 -4.45 4.31
C HIS A 105 -3.00 -5.04 4.64
N VAL A 106 -1.97 -4.22 4.58
CA VAL A 106 -0.62 -4.56 5.08
C VAL A 106 -0.42 -3.87 6.40
N SER A 107 -0.39 -4.63 7.48
CA SER A 107 -0.09 -4.08 8.80
C SER A 107 1.35 -3.55 8.89
N VAL A 108 1.65 -2.70 9.87
CA VAL A 108 3.03 -2.26 10.12
C VAL A 108 3.96 -3.46 10.32
N GLN A 109 3.52 -4.45 11.10
CA GLN A 109 4.29 -5.68 11.31
C GLN A 109 4.51 -6.45 10.00
N GLY A 110 3.47 -6.64 9.20
CA GLY A 110 3.55 -7.31 7.91
C GLY A 110 4.49 -6.59 6.95
N TYR A 111 4.40 -5.26 6.90
CA TYR A 111 5.32 -4.46 6.10
C TYR A 111 6.78 -4.68 6.48
N LEU A 112 7.11 -4.57 7.77
CA LEU A 112 8.46 -4.77 8.29
C LEU A 112 9.00 -6.19 8.07
N ALA A 113 8.10 -7.17 7.99
CA ALA A 113 8.48 -8.57 7.75
C ALA A 113 8.72 -8.90 6.27
N VAL A 114 8.04 -8.20 5.34
CA VAL A 114 7.96 -8.62 3.93
C VAL A 114 8.55 -7.59 2.96
N ALA A 115 8.56 -6.31 3.30
CA ALA A 115 9.00 -5.26 2.37
C ALA A 115 10.47 -5.46 1.95
N GLY A 116 10.69 -5.51 0.64
CA GLY A 116 12.02 -5.74 0.07
C GLY A 116 12.51 -7.19 0.07
N GLU A 117 11.81 -8.10 0.74
CA GLU A 117 12.17 -9.52 0.77
C GLU A 117 11.69 -10.26 -0.48
N VAL A 118 12.52 -11.18 -0.96
CA VAL A 118 12.15 -12.12 -2.01
C VAL A 118 11.42 -13.30 -1.38
N VAL A 119 10.15 -13.46 -1.71
CA VAL A 119 9.30 -14.50 -1.16
C VAL A 119 9.03 -15.56 -2.21
N GLU A 120 9.35 -16.81 -1.90
CA GLU A 120 9.04 -17.95 -2.79
C GLU A 120 7.53 -18.22 -2.84
N VAL A 121 7.03 -18.44 -4.06
CA VAL A 121 5.64 -18.85 -4.32
C VAL A 121 5.61 -19.98 -5.35
N PRO A 122 4.52 -20.74 -5.48
CA PRO A 122 4.45 -21.80 -6.46
C PRO A 122 4.80 -21.32 -7.88
N GLY A 123 5.89 -21.84 -8.41
CA GLY A 123 6.36 -21.59 -9.78
C GLY A 123 7.22 -20.34 -9.97
N GLY A 124 7.68 -19.69 -8.90
CA GLY A 124 8.59 -18.53 -8.95
C GLY A 124 8.66 -17.76 -7.64
N ALA A 125 8.73 -16.44 -7.71
CA ALA A 125 8.90 -15.57 -6.55
C ALA A 125 8.04 -14.30 -6.64
N THR A 126 7.93 -13.60 -5.53
CA THR A 126 7.27 -12.31 -5.41
C THR A 126 8.05 -11.37 -4.49
N VAL A 127 7.77 -10.07 -4.60
CA VAL A 127 8.25 -9.04 -3.69
C VAL A 127 7.07 -8.14 -3.33
N LEU A 128 6.92 -7.79 -2.05
CA LEU A 128 5.99 -6.75 -1.64
C LEU A 128 6.60 -5.39 -2.02
N ALA A 129 6.10 -4.79 -3.07
CA ALA A 129 6.59 -3.51 -3.56
C ALA A 129 5.45 -2.54 -3.86
N GLY A 130 5.66 -1.26 -3.56
CA GLY A 130 4.68 -0.21 -3.79
C GLY A 130 3.58 -0.12 -2.72
N TRP A 131 3.84 -0.67 -1.55
CA TRP A 131 3.01 -0.56 -0.36
C TRP A 131 3.69 0.34 0.68
N SER A 132 2.90 0.89 1.57
CA SER A 132 3.36 1.58 2.77
C SER A 132 2.90 0.83 4.03
N PRO A 133 3.56 1.04 5.18
CA PRO A 133 3.10 0.46 6.44
C PRO A 133 1.67 0.90 6.76
N ASP A 134 0.84 -0.01 7.26
CA ASP A 134 -0.57 0.23 7.62
C ASP A 134 -1.46 0.69 6.44
N GLU A 135 -1.10 0.32 5.23
CA GLU A 135 -1.85 0.70 4.03
C GLU A 135 -2.90 -0.36 3.67
N THR A 136 -4.11 0.10 3.35
CA THR A 136 -5.18 -0.71 2.81
C THR A 136 -5.45 -0.30 1.37
N PHE A 137 -5.31 -1.20 0.41
CA PHE A 137 -5.81 -1.03 -0.95
C PHE A 137 -7.26 -1.48 -1.04
N TRP A 138 -8.12 -0.61 -1.54
CA TRP A 138 -9.53 -0.90 -1.74
C TRP A 138 -9.78 -1.34 -3.18
N LEU A 139 -10.36 -2.52 -3.32
CA LEU A 139 -10.55 -3.20 -4.61
C LEU A 139 -11.99 -3.10 -5.13
N THR A 140 -12.92 -2.68 -4.27
CA THR A 140 -14.35 -2.50 -4.56
C THR A 140 -14.82 -1.11 -4.14
N ASP A 141 -16.05 -0.76 -4.49
CA ASP A 141 -16.66 0.53 -4.17
C ASP A 141 -17.27 0.58 -2.75
N GLU A 142 -16.77 -0.27 -1.83
CA GLU A 142 -17.24 -0.33 -0.43
C GLU A 142 -16.73 0.83 0.44
N ILE A 143 -16.11 1.83 -0.20
CA ILE A 143 -15.59 3.02 0.46
C ILE A 143 -16.22 4.28 -0.15
N VAL A 144 -16.46 5.26 0.71
CA VAL A 144 -16.87 6.61 0.33
C VAL A 144 -15.91 7.61 0.96
N ILE A 145 -15.40 8.52 0.15
CA ILE A 145 -14.67 9.67 0.68
C ILE A 145 -15.71 10.61 1.27
N ASP A 146 -15.65 10.83 2.58
CA ASP A 146 -16.60 11.60 3.34
C ASP A 146 -15.89 12.62 4.21
N GLY A 147 -16.45 13.84 4.22
CA GLY A 147 -15.96 14.92 5.06
C GLY A 147 -14.99 15.88 4.39
N ASP A 148 -14.57 16.85 5.20
CA ASP A 148 -13.68 17.90 4.80
C ASP A 148 -12.24 17.39 4.68
N THR A 149 -11.48 18.03 3.81
CA THR A 149 -10.04 17.79 3.70
C THR A 149 -9.32 18.45 4.87
N GLU A 150 -8.50 17.67 5.57
CA GLU A 150 -7.60 18.18 6.60
C GLU A 150 -6.25 18.50 5.97
N GLU A 151 -5.74 19.71 6.20
CA GLU A 151 -4.41 20.12 5.77
C GLU A 151 -3.40 19.84 6.89
N TRP A 152 -2.31 19.19 6.54
CA TRP A 152 -1.22 18.87 7.45
C TRP A 152 0.08 19.43 6.91
N ARG A 153 0.93 19.95 7.80
CA ARG A 153 2.25 20.48 7.48
C ARG A 153 3.30 19.82 8.33
N PHE A 154 4.42 19.48 7.71
CA PHE A 154 5.60 19.03 8.44
C PHE A 154 6.35 20.25 8.97
N ASP A 155 6.55 20.28 10.28
CA ASP A 155 7.31 21.33 10.97
C ASP A 155 8.69 20.74 11.31
N ASP A 156 9.73 21.32 10.76
CA ASP A 156 11.13 20.92 10.97
C ASP A 156 11.85 21.95 11.87
N ASP A 157 11.19 22.39 12.93
CA ASP A 157 11.81 23.23 13.95
C ASP A 157 12.75 22.40 14.83
N GLU A 158 13.94 22.94 15.18
CA GLU A 158 14.96 22.28 15.98
C GLU A 158 14.44 21.68 17.31
N ASN A 159 13.33 22.20 17.82
CA ASN A 159 12.74 21.76 19.09
C ASN A 159 11.56 20.80 18.95
N VAL A 160 10.87 20.80 17.80
CA VAL A 160 9.67 19.96 17.59
C VAL A 160 9.57 19.61 16.10
N SER A 161 10.13 18.49 15.70
CA SER A 161 9.97 17.95 14.36
C SER A 161 8.75 17.04 14.28
N GLY A 162 7.87 17.25 13.27
CA GLY A 162 6.73 16.38 13.05
C GLY A 162 5.57 17.03 12.30
N TRP A 163 4.60 16.20 11.98
CA TRP A 163 3.38 16.64 11.29
C TRP A 163 2.42 17.35 12.23
N ARG A 164 1.88 18.44 11.79
CA ARG A 164 0.88 19.24 12.51
C ARG A 164 -0.32 19.52 11.64
N HIS A 165 -1.50 19.41 12.22
CA HIS A 165 -2.75 19.83 11.58
C HIS A 165 -2.75 21.36 11.45
N ASN A 166 -2.92 21.83 10.22
CA ASN A 166 -3.07 23.27 9.94
C ASN A 166 -4.52 23.66 10.30
N ARG A 167 -4.76 23.95 11.60
CA ARG A 167 -6.07 24.47 12.05
C ARG A 167 -6.13 25.95 11.70
N LEU A 168 -6.98 26.28 10.74
CA LEU A 168 -7.39 27.66 10.51
C LEU A 168 -8.18 28.22 11.70
#